data_20dfaf0f7809d3dcd7ec3c390ffa4936
#
_entry.id   20dfaf0f7809d3dcd7ec3c390ffa4936
#
_cell.length_a   1.000
_cell.length_b   1.000
_cell.length_c   1.000
_cell.angle_alpha   90.00
_cell.angle_beta   90.00
_cell.angle_gamma   90.00
#
_symmetry.space_group_name_H-M   'P 1'
#
loop_
_entity.id
_entity.type
_entity.pdbx_description
1 polymer ?
#
loop_
_entity_poly.entity_id
_entity_poly.type
_entity_poly.pdbx_seq_one_letter_code
_entity_poly.pdbx_strand_id
1 'polypeptide(L)' 'MLYKDLNELVCHSSSSRRYFFSLPVSTQLSLSEYGSVIRSAAELHAHAERMEKYSRAVENSEYYDKQMRS' A
#
# COMPACT_ATOMS: atom_id res chain seq x y z
N MET A 1 3.93 -17.06 9.31
CA MET A 1 4.00 -16.55 10.68
C MET A 1 3.33 -15.18 10.76
N LEU A 2 2.45 -14.98 11.72
CA LEU A 2 1.76 -13.70 11.86
C LEU A 2 2.45 -12.82 12.90
N TYR A 3 2.59 -11.55 12.57
CA TYR A 3 3.08 -10.54 13.48
C TYR A 3 1.90 -9.81 14.12
N LYS A 4 2.16 -9.00 15.12
CA LYS A 4 1.12 -8.26 15.82
C LYS A 4 0.44 -7.23 14.92
N ASP A 5 1.25 -6.50 14.14
CA ASP A 5 0.79 -5.45 13.24
C ASP A 5 1.86 -5.17 12.18
N LEU A 6 1.62 -4.19 11.33
CA LEU A 6 2.56 -3.79 10.28
C LEU A 6 3.90 -3.35 10.86
N ASN A 7 3.86 -2.58 11.94
CA ASN A 7 5.08 -2.08 12.56
C ASN A 7 5.99 -3.23 13.00
N GLU A 8 5.43 -4.24 13.66
CA GLU A 8 6.19 -5.41 14.08
C GLU A 8 6.70 -6.20 12.87
N LEU A 9 5.86 -6.33 11.84
CA LEU A 9 6.25 -7.02 10.61
C LEU A 9 7.49 -6.38 9.97
N VAL A 10 7.48 -5.05 9.78
CA VAL A 10 8.63 -4.37 9.15
C VAL A 10 9.84 -4.32 10.08
N CYS A 11 9.65 -4.37 11.38
CA CYS A 11 10.77 -4.42 12.32
C CYS A 11 11.47 -5.76 12.31
N HIS A 12 10.73 -6.86 12.16
CA HIS A 12 11.29 -8.22 12.29
C HIS A 12 11.54 -8.93 10.96
N SER A 13 10.96 -8.45 9.86
CA SER A 13 11.15 -9.06 8.55
C SER A 13 11.89 -8.08 7.65
N SER A 14 13.16 -8.36 7.36
CA SER A 14 13.95 -7.47 6.52
C SER A 14 13.43 -7.38 5.09
N SER A 15 12.90 -8.47 4.54
CA SER A 15 12.34 -8.45 3.20
C SER A 15 11.05 -7.62 3.14
N SER A 16 10.18 -7.72 4.15
CA SER A 16 8.97 -6.92 4.23
C SER A 16 9.29 -5.44 4.41
N ARG A 17 10.29 -5.14 5.24
CA ARG A 17 10.75 -3.77 5.45
C ARG A 17 11.27 -3.16 4.15
N ARG A 18 12.08 -3.90 3.42
CA ARG A 18 12.63 -3.44 2.14
C ARG A 18 11.51 -3.19 1.14
N TYR A 19 10.57 -4.10 1.05
CA TYR A 19 9.42 -3.94 0.16
C TYR A 19 8.59 -2.71 0.53
N PHE A 20 8.28 -2.56 1.82
CA PHE A 20 7.47 -1.44 2.31
C PHE A 20 8.11 -0.09 1.98
N PHE A 21 9.41 0.05 2.24
CA PHE A 21 10.10 1.31 1.98
C PHE A 21 10.42 1.55 0.51
N SER A 22 10.23 0.55 -0.35
CA SER A 22 10.35 0.75 -1.80
C SER A 22 9.08 1.33 -2.41
N LEU A 23 7.98 1.33 -1.67
CA LEU A 23 6.70 1.85 -2.14
C LEU A 23 6.68 3.38 -2.10
N PRO A 24 5.82 4.03 -2.92
CA PRO A 24 5.63 5.49 -2.81
C PRO A 24 5.21 5.88 -1.41
N VAL A 25 5.61 7.09 -0.99
CA VAL A 25 5.30 7.57 0.37
C VAL A 25 3.80 7.59 0.64
N SER A 26 3.00 7.99 -0.34
CA SER A 26 1.54 7.99 -0.20
C SER A 26 0.99 6.60 0.09
N THR A 27 1.54 5.57 -0.57
CA THR A 27 1.15 4.18 -0.33
C THR A 27 1.58 3.74 1.07
N GLN A 28 2.79 4.12 1.50
CA GLN A 28 3.26 3.80 2.84
C GLN A 28 2.35 4.39 3.91
N LEU A 29 1.93 5.64 3.74
CA LEU A 29 1.03 6.30 4.69
C LEU A 29 -0.33 5.60 4.74
N SER A 30 -0.87 5.25 3.58
CA SER A 30 -2.16 4.53 3.51
C SER A 30 -2.07 3.17 4.18
N LEU A 31 -0.97 2.44 3.96
CA LEU A 31 -0.75 1.14 4.59
C LEU A 31 -0.65 1.28 6.11
N SER A 32 -0.03 2.36 6.58
CA SER A 32 0.10 2.60 8.02
C SER A 32 -1.26 2.76 8.70
N GLU A 33 -2.24 3.29 7.99
CA GLU A 33 -3.61 3.41 8.52
C GLU A 33 -4.26 2.04 8.74
N TYR A 34 -3.83 1.03 7.98
CA TYR A 34 -4.34 -0.33 8.09
C TYR A 34 -3.34 -1.25 8.80
N GLY A 35 -2.39 -0.67 9.53
CA GLY A 35 -1.32 -1.43 10.16
C GLY A 35 -1.80 -2.53 11.10
N SER A 36 -2.94 -2.35 11.77
CA SER A 36 -3.46 -3.33 12.71
C SER A 36 -3.95 -4.62 12.04
N VAL A 37 -4.26 -4.58 10.73
CA VAL A 37 -4.73 -5.76 9.99
C VAL A 37 -3.67 -6.33 9.07
N ILE A 38 -2.52 -5.67 8.92
CA ILE A 38 -1.42 -6.16 8.08
C ILE A 38 -0.44 -6.88 9.00
N ARG A 39 -0.57 -8.21 9.05
CA ARG A 39 0.15 -9.04 10.02
C ARG A 39 1.11 -10.04 9.39
N SER A 40 1.23 -10.03 8.06
CA SER A 40 2.14 -10.93 7.34
C SER A 40 2.59 -10.28 6.04
N ALA A 41 3.67 -10.81 5.46
CA ALA A 41 4.19 -10.32 4.18
C ALA A 41 3.14 -10.46 3.07
N ALA A 42 2.39 -11.56 3.07
CA ALA A 42 1.33 -11.79 2.08
C ALA A 42 0.25 -10.71 2.17
N GLU A 43 -0.16 -10.36 3.40
CA GLU A 43 -1.16 -9.31 3.61
C GLU A 43 -0.62 -7.95 3.19
N LEU A 44 0.65 -7.67 3.47
CA LEU A 44 1.30 -6.43 3.06
C LEU A 44 1.30 -6.29 1.54
N HIS A 45 1.71 -7.32 0.82
CA HIS A 45 1.71 -7.31 -0.64
C HIS A 45 0.31 -7.14 -1.21
N ALA A 46 -0.67 -7.85 -0.66
CA ALA A 46 -2.05 -7.78 -1.12
C ALA A 46 -2.63 -6.37 -0.96
N HIS A 47 -2.42 -5.75 0.20
CA HIS A 47 -2.90 -4.39 0.45
C HIS A 47 -2.20 -3.38 -0.44
N ALA A 48 -0.89 -3.49 -0.61
CA ALA A 48 -0.13 -2.57 -1.44
C ALA A 48 -0.56 -2.62 -2.91
N GLU A 49 -0.74 -3.82 -3.44
CA GLU A 49 -1.19 -4.00 -4.81
C GLU A 49 -2.59 -3.43 -5.03
N ARG A 50 -3.48 -3.64 -4.07
CA ARG A 50 -4.84 -3.10 -4.14
C ARG A 50 -4.83 -1.57 -4.16
N MET A 51 -4.02 -0.97 -3.32
CA MET A 51 -3.91 0.48 -3.26
C MET A 51 -3.33 1.08 -4.53
N GLU A 52 -2.33 0.43 -5.13
CA GLU A 52 -1.75 0.90 -6.38
C GLU A 52 -2.77 0.85 -7.52
N LYS A 53 -3.54 -0.22 -7.61
CA LYS A 53 -4.59 -0.34 -8.62
C LYS A 53 -5.66 0.72 -8.44
N TYR A 54 -6.05 0.97 -7.21
CA TYR A 54 -7.06 1.99 -6.90
C TYR A 54 -6.57 3.38 -7.29
N SER A 55 -5.34 3.71 -6.95
CA SER A 55 -4.76 5.01 -7.29
C SER A 55 -4.71 5.23 -8.79
N ARG A 56 -4.30 4.22 -9.54
CA ARG A 56 -4.24 4.31 -11.00
C ARG A 56 -5.64 4.52 -11.61
N ALA A 57 -6.63 3.82 -11.09
CA ALA A 57 -8.00 3.95 -11.57
C ALA A 57 -8.54 5.36 -11.32
N VAL A 58 -8.27 5.91 -10.14
CA VAL A 58 -8.69 7.27 -9.78
C VAL A 58 -7.99 8.30 -10.65
N GLU A 59 -6.69 8.17 -10.85
CA GLU A 59 -5.92 9.07 -11.71
C GLU A 59 -6.43 9.06 -13.15
N ASN A 60 -6.68 7.89 -13.69
CA ASN A 60 -7.20 7.74 -15.03
C ASN A 60 -8.57 8.36 -15.17
N SER A 61 -9.45 8.17 -14.19
CA SER A 61 -10.77 8.77 -14.19
C SER A 61 -10.70 10.28 -14.19
N GLU A 62 -9.85 10.87 -13.37
CA GLU A 62 -9.65 12.31 -13.31
C GLU A 62 -9.13 12.85 -14.63
N TYR A 63 -8.20 12.15 -15.25
CA TYR A 63 -7.62 12.55 -16.52
C TYR A 63 -8.66 12.58 -17.62
N TYR A 64 -9.47 11.54 -17.74
CA TYR A 64 -10.53 11.49 -18.74
C TYR A 64 -11.60 12.53 -18.50
N ASP A 65 -11.96 12.76 -17.25
CA ASP A 65 -12.97 13.75 -16.89
C ASP A 65 -12.53 15.16 -17.30
N LYS A 66 -11.26 15.49 -17.09
CA LYS A 66 -10.70 16.78 -17.50
C LYS A 66 -10.72 16.95 -19.00
N GLN A 67 -10.40 15.89 -19.76
CA GLN A 67 -10.42 15.94 -21.20
C GLN A 67 -11.83 16.11 -21.76
N MET A 68 -12.80 15.47 -21.15
CA MET A 68 -14.18 15.57 -21.57
C MET A 68 -14.77 16.95 -21.33
N ARG A 69 -14.28 17.67 -20.35
CA ARG A 69 -14.76 19.00 -20.02
C ARG A 69 -14.16 20.12 -20.84
N SER A 70 -13.03 19.82 -21.44
CA SER A 70 -12.38 20.79 -22.32
C SER A 70 -12.84 20.64 -23.77
#